data_4e73dd2b4c92399261a8a07f47005dd0
#
_entry.id   4e73dd2b4c92399261a8a07f47005dd0
#
_cell.length_a   1.000
_cell.length_b   1.000
_cell.length_c   1.000
_cell.angle_alpha   90.00
_cell.angle_beta   90.00
_cell.angle_gamma   90.00
#
_symmetry.space_group_name_H-M   'P 1'
#
loop_
_entity.id
_entity.type
_entity.pdbx_description
1 polymer ?
#
loop_
_entity_poly.entity_id
_entity_poly.type
_entity_poly.pdbx_seq_one_letter_code
_entity_poly.pdbx_strand_id
1 'polypeptide(L)'
;MRAVLVANPKGGAGKTTLATNLAGYFANRGQRVTLCDLDRQQSALRWMAFRDPAAAPVTGYFAGNQILLSLPHDADWAVLDAPAGLQGYKLSDYLRTVDKLIVPLVPSVFDMAATEAFLNAIRSDLRGRHGAAGHHRRTGDP
;
A
#
# COMPACT_ATOMS: atom_id res chain seq x y z
N MET A 1 13.67 6.11 -2.59
CA MET A 1 12.41 6.07 -1.80
C MET A 1 12.03 4.61 -1.58
N ARG A 2 11.58 4.26 -0.37
CA ARG A 2 10.98 2.95 -0.05
C ARG A 2 9.47 3.13 0.07
N ALA A 3 8.70 2.14 -0.37
CA ALA A 3 7.25 2.22 -0.35
C ALA A 3 6.64 1.01 0.37
N VAL A 4 5.67 1.26 1.25
CA VAL A 4 4.93 0.23 1.98
C VAL A 4 3.43 0.42 1.78
N LEU A 5 2.76 -0.65 1.36
CA LEU A 5 1.31 -0.70 1.22
C LEU A 5 0.69 -1.34 2.47
N VAL A 6 -0.30 -0.68 3.05
CA VAL A 6 -1.14 -1.23 4.11
C VAL A 6 -2.48 -1.61 3.48
N ALA A 7 -2.76 -2.89 3.35
CA ALA A 7 -3.95 -3.37 2.64
C ALA A 7 -4.58 -4.59 3.32
N ASN A 8 -5.91 -4.62 3.33
CA ASN A 8 -6.75 -5.76 3.68
C ASN A 8 -8.09 -5.57 2.98
N PRO A 9 -8.73 -6.61 2.42
CA PRO A 9 -9.99 -6.49 1.69
C PRO A 9 -11.15 -6.03 2.57
N LYS A 10 -11.09 -6.26 3.88
CA LYS A 10 -12.15 -5.91 4.82
C LYS A 10 -12.09 -4.44 5.26
N GLY A 11 -13.27 -3.82 5.36
CA GLY A 11 -13.43 -2.57 6.08
C GLY A 11 -13.23 -2.77 7.59
N GLY A 12 -12.69 -1.76 8.28
CA GLY A 12 -12.50 -1.82 9.73
C GLY A 12 -11.32 -2.68 10.20
N ALA A 13 -10.46 -3.15 9.31
CA ALA A 13 -9.27 -3.94 9.68
C ALA A 13 -8.12 -3.10 10.27
N GLY A 14 -8.28 -1.79 10.40
CA GLY A 14 -7.26 -0.90 10.98
C GLY A 14 -6.21 -0.42 9.98
N LYS A 15 -6.45 -0.48 8.69
CA LYS A 15 -5.52 -0.03 7.64
C LYS A 15 -5.08 1.41 7.83
N THR A 16 -6.02 2.33 7.88
CA THR A 16 -5.76 3.76 8.05
C THR A 16 -5.06 4.05 9.37
N THR A 17 -5.49 3.43 10.46
CA THR A 17 -4.83 3.56 11.77
C THR A 17 -3.37 3.13 11.70
N LEU A 18 -3.08 1.99 11.09
CA LEU A 18 -1.71 1.50 10.94
C LEU A 18 -0.88 2.39 10.00
N ALA A 19 -1.44 2.78 8.86
CA ALA A 19 -0.75 3.62 7.88
C ALA A 19 -0.37 4.98 8.47
N THR A 20 -1.28 5.66 9.17
CA THR A 20 -1.03 6.96 9.78
C THR A 20 0.00 6.87 10.91
N ASN A 21 -0.08 5.84 11.76
CA ASN A 21 0.91 5.62 12.83
C ASN A 21 2.29 5.29 12.26
N LEU A 22 2.36 4.49 11.19
CA LEU A 22 3.62 4.15 10.54
C LEU A 22 4.26 5.39 9.88
N ALA A 23 3.46 6.24 9.24
CA ALA A 23 3.94 7.51 8.69
C ALA A 23 4.50 8.43 9.79
N GLY A 24 3.80 8.58 10.91
CA GLY A 24 4.26 9.33 12.07
C GLY A 24 5.54 8.74 12.68
N TYR A 25 5.63 7.43 12.76
CA TYR A 25 6.82 6.74 13.28
C TYR A 25 8.07 7.05 12.44
N PHE A 26 7.99 6.97 11.11
CA PHE A 26 9.12 7.29 10.26
C PHE A 26 9.47 8.79 10.30
N ALA A 27 8.46 9.66 10.32
CA ALA A 27 8.68 11.10 10.43
C ALA A 27 9.41 11.48 11.73
N ASN A 28 9.01 10.88 12.86
CA ASN A 28 9.68 11.08 14.16
C ASN A 28 11.14 10.57 14.19
N ARG A 29 11.54 9.76 13.22
CA ARG A 29 12.92 9.32 13.03
C ARG A 29 13.70 10.19 12.03
N GLY A 30 13.18 11.34 11.68
CA GLY A 30 13.82 12.30 10.78
C GLY A 30 13.74 11.91 9.30
N GLN A 31 12.90 10.93 8.94
CA GLN A 31 12.70 10.55 7.55
C GLN A 31 11.68 11.49 6.87
N ARG A 32 11.90 11.81 5.61
CA ARG A 32 10.89 12.49 4.77
C ARG A 32 9.84 11.48 4.38
N VAL A 33 8.59 11.73 4.76
CA VAL A 33 7.50 10.76 4.60
C VAL A 33 6.37 11.35 3.78
N THR A 34 5.91 10.59 2.79
CA THR A 34 4.65 10.83 2.09
C THR A 34 3.62 9.79 2.51
N LEU A 35 2.48 10.24 3.02
CA LEU A 35 1.31 9.41 3.29
C LEU A 35 0.38 9.48 2.07
N CYS A 36 0.32 8.37 1.32
CA CYS A 36 -0.49 8.25 0.12
C CYS A 36 -1.84 7.64 0.46
N ASP A 37 -2.91 8.39 0.30
CA ASP A 37 -4.27 7.92 0.48
C ASP A 37 -4.83 7.42 -0.86
N LEU A 38 -5.16 6.14 -0.93
CA LEU A 38 -5.69 5.46 -2.11
C LEU A 38 -7.20 5.27 -2.02
N ASP A 39 -7.80 5.61 -0.87
CA ASP A 39 -9.24 5.52 -0.65
C ASP A 39 -9.93 6.84 -0.99
N ARG A 40 -11.05 6.76 -1.74
CA ARG A 40 -11.86 7.95 -2.05
C ARG A 40 -12.44 8.62 -0.81
N GLN A 41 -12.56 7.90 0.30
CA GLN A 41 -12.98 8.46 1.59
C GLN A 41 -11.94 9.39 2.22
N GLN A 42 -10.68 9.29 1.81
CA GLN A 42 -9.55 10.12 2.23
C GLN A 42 -9.39 10.21 3.76
N SER A 43 -9.57 9.09 4.45
CA SER A 43 -9.49 9.05 5.91
C SER A 43 -8.08 9.32 6.43
N ALA A 44 -7.05 8.89 5.71
CA ALA A 44 -5.66 9.17 6.05
C ALA A 44 -5.33 10.66 5.90
N LEU A 45 -5.81 11.30 4.82
CA LEU A 45 -5.61 12.74 4.63
C LEU A 45 -6.41 13.58 5.63
N ARG A 46 -7.61 13.15 6.03
CA ARG A 46 -8.36 13.81 7.11
C ARG A 46 -7.62 13.75 8.43
N TRP A 47 -7.00 12.63 8.77
CA TRP A 47 -6.18 12.52 9.98
C TRP A 47 -5.04 13.55 9.98
N MET A 48 -4.43 13.83 8.84
CA MET A 48 -3.37 14.83 8.76
C MET A 48 -3.84 16.23 9.16
N ALA A 49 -5.10 16.58 8.89
CA ALA A 49 -5.67 17.87 9.28
C ALA A 49 -5.78 18.05 10.81
N PHE A 50 -5.77 16.96 11.57
CA PHE A 50 -5.83 16.97 13.03
C PHE A 50 -4.46 16.78 13.70
N ARG A 51 -3.38 16.65 12.92
CA ARG A 51 -2.04 16.53 13.48
C ARG A 51 -1.63 17.82 14.16
N ASP A 52 -0.91 17.68 15.29
CA ASP A 52 -0.23 18.80 15.92
C ASP A 52 0.77 19.43 14.91
N PRO A 53 0.68 20.75 14.65
CA PRO A 53 1.65 21.44 13.79
C PRO A 53 3.10 21.33 14.28
N ALA A 54 3.33 21.08 15.57
CA ALA A 54 4.66 20.86 16.14
C ALA A 54 5.19 19.43 15.92
N ALA A 55 4.35 18.48 15.48
CA ALA A 55 4.78 17.12 15.19
C ALA A 55 5.65 17.06 13.93
N ALA A 56 6.52 16.05 13.85
CA ALA A 56 7.37 15.83 12.68
C ALA A 56 6.54 15.81 11.39
N PRO A 57 6.96 16.53 10.33
CA PRO A 57 6.14 16.72 9.14
C PRO A 57 5.91 15.42 8.36
N VAL A 58 4.70 15.27 7.84
CA VAL A 58 4.31 14.22 6.90
C VAL A 58 3.63 14.90 5.72
N THR A 59 4.00 14.58 4.50
CA THR A 59 3.35 15.11 3.29
C THR A 59 2.17 14.22 2.92
N GLY A 60 1.00 14.80 2.72
CA GLY A 60 -0.19 14.07 2.23
C GLY A 60 -0.26 14.04 0.71
N TYR A 61 -0.66 12.91 0.16
CA TYR A 61 -0.83 12.73 -1.27
C TYR A 61 -2.04 11.86 -1.58
N PHE A 62 -2.98 12.36 -2.39
CA PHE A 62 -4.14 11.57 -2.83
C PHE A 62 -3.87 10.92 -4.19
N ALA A 63 -3.95 9.61 -4.25
CA ALA A 63 -3.74 8.84 -5.46
C ALA A 63 -4.92 7.90 -5.83
N GLY A 64 -6.03 8.00 -5.13
CA GLY A 64 -7.20 7.13 -5.34
C GLY A 64 -7.87 7.23 -6.72
N ASN A 65 -7.60 8.30 -7.47
CA ASN A 65 -8.15 8.52 -8.82
C ASN A 65 -7.19 8.10 -9.95
N GLN A 66 -5.97 7.69 -9.63
CA GLN A 66 -4.99 7.33 -10.66
C GLN A 66 -5.36 5.98 -11.31
N ILE A 67 -5.17 5.91 -12.63
CA ILE A 67 -5.32 4.66 -13.39
C ILE A 67 -4.15 3.74 -13.09
N LEU A 68 -2.93 4.28 -13.14
CA LEU A 68 -1.68 3.65 -12.71
C LEU A 68 -1.11 4.43 -11.53
N LEU A 69 -0.65 3.73 -10.50
CA LEU A 69 -0.09 4.37 -9.34
C LEU A 69 1.27 5.00 -9.67
N SER A 70 1.37 6.30 -9.42
CA SER A 70 2.61 7.05 -9.49
C SER A 70 2.84 7.76 -8.15
N LEU A 71 4.02 7.56 -7.57
CA LEU A 71 4.38 8.11 -6.27
C LEU A 71 5.32 9.31 -6.43
N PRO A 72 5.22 10.34 -5.56
CA PRO A 72 6.21 11.40 -5.48
C PRO A 72 7.59 10.83 -5.12
N HIS A 73 8.65 11.32 -5.76
CA HIS A 73 10.00 10.78 -5.60
C HIS A 73 10.87 11.52 -4.57
N ASP A 74 10.35 12.54 -3.92
CA ASP A 74 11.08 13.43 -3.01
C ASP A 74 11.04 13.00 -1.53
N ALA A 75 10.52 11.81 -1.23
CA ALA A 75 10.44 11.23 0.09
C ALA A 75 11.44 10.08 0.29
N ASP A 76 11.80 9.80 1.55
CA ASP A 76 12.56 8.61 1.93
C ASP A 76 11.63 7.40 2.04
N TRP A 77 10.40 7.64 2.51
CA TRP A 77 9.32 6.65 2.63
C TRP A 77 8.00 7.14 2.04
N ALA A 78 7.33 6.26 1.32
CA ALA A 78 5.91 6.38 0.98
C ALA A 78 5.12 5.31 1.75
N VAL A 79 4.13 5.73 2.54
CA VAL A 79 3.19 4.86 3.23
C VAL A 79 1.84 4.97 2.52
N LEU A 80 1.33 3.86 2.01
CA LEU A 80 0.12 3.81 1.21
C LEU A 80 -1.03 3.19 2.01
N ASP A 81 -2.12 3.91 2.15
CA ASP A 81 -3.36 3.45 2.80
C ASP A 81 -4.35 2.97 1.73
N ALA A 82 -4.56 1.67 1.66
CA ALA A 82 -5.41 1.05 0.64
C ALA A 82 -6.90 1.13 0.99
N PRO A 83 -7.78 1.27 -0.03
CA PRO A 83 -9.22 1.15 0.18
C PRO A 83 -9.62 -0.27 0.59
N ALA A 84 -10.80 -0.40 1.20
CA ALA A 84 -11.44 -1.70 1.36
C ALA A 84 -11.77 -2.29 -0.02
N GLY A 85 -11.78 -3.62 -0.12
CA GLY A 85 -12.11 -4.31 -1.38
C GLY A 85 -11.06 -4.19 -2.48
N LEU A 86 -9.82 -3.81 -2.16
CA LEU A 86 -8.72 -3.77 -3.13
C LEU A 86 -8.47 -5.15 -3.72
N GLN A 87 -8.61 -5.29 -5.04
CA GLN A 87 -8.43 -6.55 -5.76
C GLN A 87 -8.12 -6.31 -7.25
N GLY A 88 -7.86 -7.40 -7.99
CA GLY A 88 -7.69 -7.39 -9.43
C GLY A 88 -6.55 -6.50 -9.90
N TYR A 89 -6.76 -5.79 -10.99
CA TYR A 89 -5.75 -4.98 -11.66
C TYR A 89 -5.13 -3.91 -10.74
N LYS A 90 -5.94 -3.22 -9.92
CA LYS A 90 -5.41 -2.22 -8.98
C LYS A 90 -4.50 -2.81 -7.92
N LEU A 91 -4.84 -3.98 -7.38
CA LEU A 91 -3.96 -4.68 -6.45
C LEU A 91 -2.63 -5.02 -7.13
N SER A 92 -2.67 -5.57 -8.34
CA SER A 92 -1.47 -5.89 -9.10
C SER A 92 -0.59 -4.67 -9.38
N ASP A 93 -1.20 -3.54 -9.72
CA ASP A 93 -0.48 -2.28 -9.96
C ASP A 93 0.20 -1.76 -8.68
N TYR A 94 -0.52 -1.76 -7.57
CA TYR A 94 0.03 -1.31 -6.28
C TYR A 94 1.17 -2.21 -5.81
N LEU A 95 1.03 -3.54 -5.95
CA LEU A 95 2.08 -4.49 -5.60
C LEU A 95 3.35 -4.37 -6.46
N ARG A 96 3.25 -3.80 -7.66
CA ARG A 96 4.44 -3.50 -8.50
C ARG A 96 5.19 -2.26 -8.04
N THR A 97 4.47 -1.34 -7.40
CA THR A 97 4.99 -0.02 -7.03
C THR A 97 5.63 -0.02 -5.65
N VAL A 98 5.27 -0.98 -4.78
CA VAL A 98 5.70 -1.00 -3.38
C VAL A 98 6.75 -2.07 -3.10
N ASP A 99 7.60 -1.80 -2.11
CA ASP A 99 8.64 -2.75 -1.64
C ASP A 99 8.12 -3.71 -0.59
N LYS A 100 7.12 -3.29 0.18
CA LYS A 100 6.55 -4.04 1.30
C LYS A 100 5.04 -3.98 1.31
N LEU A 101 4.43 -5.06 1.78
CA LEU A 101 3.01 -5.13 2.07
C LEU A 101 2.82 -5.48 3.54
N ILE A 102 1.94 -4.74 4.22
CA ILE A 102 1.48 -5.05 5.57
C ILE A 102 -0.03 -5.30 5.51
N VAL A 103 -0.44 -6.43 6.05
CA VAL A 103 -1.85 -6.85 6.07
C VAL A 103 -2.33 -6.89 7.52
N PRO A 104 -2.96 -5.82 8.03
CA PRO A 104 -3.56 -5.84 9.35
C PRO A 104 -4.73 -6.83 9.37
N LEU A 105 -4.83 -7.62 10.42
CA LEU A 105 -5.83 -8.67 10.56
C LEU A 105 -6.56 -8.52 11.90
N VAL A 106 -7.88 -8.50 11.86
CA VAL A 106 -8.72 -8.67 13.05
C VAL A 106 -8.92 -10.17 13.26
N PRO A 107 -8.67 -10.73 14.48
CA PRO A 107 -8.76 -12.15 14.74
C PRO A 107 -10.23 -12.61 14.88
N SER A 108 -10.98 -12.56 13.79
CA SER A 108 -12.32 -13.13 13.66
C SER A 108 -12.35 -14.16 12.52
N VAL A 109 -13.25 -15.13 12.59
CA VAL A 109 -13.36 -16.20 11.59
C VAL A 109 -13.58 -15.63 10.19
N PHE A 110 -14.46 -14.63 10.05
CA PHE A 110 -14.78 -14.04 8.75
C PHE A 110 -13.62 -13.19 8.20
N ASP A 111 -12.93 -12.45 9.06
CA ASP A 111 -11.78 -11.64 8.67
C ASP A 111 -10.59 -12.52 8.27
N MET A 112 -10.37 -13.62 8.99
CA MET A 112 -9.33 -14.59 8.67
C MET A 112 -9.56 -15.24 7.30
N ALA A 113 -10.78 -15.68 7.00
CA ALA A 113 -11.14 -16.27 5.71
C ALA A 113 -10.96 -15.27 4.55
N ALA A 114 -11.39 -14.04 4.71
CA ALA A 114 -11.22 -12.99 3.71
C ALA A 114 -9.74 -12.65 3.49
N THR A 115 -8.96 -12.60 4.56
CA THR A 115 -7.50 -12.34 4.48
C THR A 115 -6.77 -13.50 3.82
N GLU A 116 -7.13 -14.75 4.08
CA GLU A 116 -6.57 -15.92 3.41
C GLU A 116 -6.81 -15.87 1.90
N ALA A 117 -8.05 -15.59 1.47
CA ALA A 117 -8.38 -15.43 0.06
C ALA A 117 -7.56 -14.30 -0.60
N PHE A 118 -7.39 -13.18 0.09
CA PHE A 118 -6.56 -12.05 -0.35
C PHE A 118 -5.09 -12.43 -0.53
N LEU A 119 -4.50 -13.10 0.45
CA LEU A 119 -3.12 -13.58 0.39
C LEU A 119 -2.90 -14.59 -0.73
N ASN A 120 -3.88 -15.45 -1.00
CA ASN A 120 -3.83 -16.40 -2.12
C ASN A 120 -3.87 -15.68 -3.47
N ALA A 121 -4.68 -14.63 -3.61
CA ALA A 121 -4.70 -13.79 -4.82
C ALA A 121 -3.34 -13.10 -5.04
N ILE A 122 -2.71 -12.58 -3.99
CA ILE A 122 -1.36 -11.98 -4.07
C ILE A 122 -0.31 -13.01 -4.50
N ARG A 123 -0.33 -14.20 -3.91
CA ARG A 123 0.61 -15.29 -4.29
C ARG A 123 0.45 -15.69 -5.75
N SER A 124 -0.77 -15.76 -6.26
CA SER A 124 -1.05 -16.08 -7.66
C SER A 124 -0.52 -14.99 -8.60
N ASP A 125 -0.72 -13.72 -8.26
CA ASP A 125 -0.20 -12.59 -9.03
C ASP A 125 1.33 -12.59 -9.11
N LEU A 126 2.00 -12.83 -7.98
CA LEU A 126 3.46 -12.90 -7.92
C LEU A 126 4.03 -14.09 -8.74
N ARG A 127 3.40 -15.26 -8.69
CA ARG A 127 3.81 -16.43 -9.49
C ARG A 127 3.65 -16.17 -10.98
N GLY A 128 2.55 -15.56 -11.41
CA GLY A 128 2.32 -15.20 -12.80
C GLY A 128 3.41 -14.29 -13.37
N ARG A 129 3.91 -13.36 -12.56
CA ARG A 129 5.01 -12.46 -12.93
C ARG A 129 6.34 -13.18 -13.14
N HIS A 130 6.69 -14.13 -12.28
CA HIS A 130 7.92 -14.92 -12.40
C HIS A 130 7.88 -15.84 -13.62
N GLY A 131 6.73 -16.42 -13.96
CA GLY A 131 6.54 -17.22 -15.15
C GLY A 131 6.71 -16.42 -16.46
N ALA A 132 6.17 -15.19 -16.49
CA ALA A 132 6.30 -14.32 -17.67
C ALA A 132 7.73 -13.81 -17.90
N ALA A 133 8.49 -13.56 -16.83
CA ALA A 133 9.88 -13.13 -16.91
C ALA A 133 10.82 -14.26 -17.42
N GLY A 134 10.45 -15.52 -17.20
CA GLY A 134 11.23 -16.68 -17.65
C GLY A 134 11.10 -16.99 -19.15
N HIS A 135 10.06 -16.51 -19.83
CA HIS A 135 9.84 -16.79 -21.26
C HIS A 135 10.59 -15.85 -22.22
N HIS A 136 11.15 -14.74 -21.73
CA HIS A 136 11.86 -13.77 -22.60
C HIS A 136 13.36 -14.04 -22.74
N ARG A 137 13.89 -15.15 -22.21
CA ARG A 137 15.32 -15.50 -22.33
C ARG A 137 15.62 -16.71 -23.24
N ARG A 138 14.72 -17.11 -24.12
CA ARG A 138 15.00 -18.20 -25.08
C ARG A 138 14.41 -17.92 -26.44
N THR A 139 14.94 -16.92 -27.14
CA THR A 139 14.98 -16.91 -28.61
C THR A 139 16.13 -16.00 -29.05
N GLY A 140 17.25 -16.60 -29.19
CA GLY A 140 18.40 -15.96 -29.80
C GLY A 140 19.53 -16.95 -29.96
N ASP A 141 19.49 -17.69 -31.08
CA ASP A 141 20.67 -18.23 -31.72
C ASP A 141 20.24 -18.91 -33.03
N PRO A 142 21.06 -18.96 -34.04
CA PRO A 142 22.47 -18.62 -34.19
C PRO A 142 22.77 -17.51 -35.13
#